data_57eb90e99c091c74c26a7e7541c28029
#
_entry.id   57eb90e99c091c74c26a7e7541c28029
#
_cell.length_a   1.000
_cell.length_b   1.000
_cell.length_c   1.000
_cell.angle_alpha   90.00
_cell.angle_beta   90.00
_cell.angle_gamma   90.00
#
_symmetry.space_group_name_H-M   'P 1'
#
loop_
_entity.id
_entity.type
_entity.pdbx_description
1 polymer ?
#
loop_
_entity_poly.entity_id
_entity_poly.type
_entity_poly.pdbx_seq_one_letter_code
_entity_poly.pdbx_strand_id
1 'polypeptide(L)'
;MFRLGFVASPETGHEIYQGKLAIPYLTPSGVIDIRFRSLNNDNGPKYLSRPGATTHIYNISALTQDSSMLVVCEGEIDTIIATQVGFTAVGLPGANNWKPYYSRVLDGWEKIMLFCDGDNAGREMAKTISRELDNVFPVFMPDNQDVNDVFLTEGADGLRRRVGA
;
A
#
# COMPACT_ATOMS: atom_id res chain seq x y z
N MET A 1 1.48 12.58 7.31
CA MET A 1 0.29 13.03 6.51
C MET A 1 0.55 12.75 5.04
N PHE A 2 -0.35 12.09 4.33
CA PHE A 2 -0.13 11.55 2.98
C PHE A 2 -0.23 12.56 1.82
N ARG A 3 -0.70 13.78 2.07
CA ARG A 3 -0.84 14.86 1.08
C ARG A 3 -1.61 14.46 -0.18
N LEU A 4 -2.68 13.69 -0.02
CA LEU A 4 -3.55 13.34 -1.15
C LEU A 4 -4.12 14.59 -1.81
N GLY A 5 -4.30 14.54 -3.12
CA GLY A 5 -4.87 15.63 -3.91
C GLY A 5 -5.92 15.14 -4.90
N PHE A 6 -6.71 16.05 -5.42
CA PHE A 6 -7.65 15.81 -6.51
C PHE A 6 -7.25 16.65 -7.72
N VAL A 7 -7.16 16.03 -8.89
CA VAL A 7 -6.78 16.75 -10.13
C VAL A 7 -8.02 17.36 -10.75
N ALA A 8 -8.36 18.58 -10.32
CA ALA A 8 -9.51 19.31 -10.84
C ALA A 8 -9.22 19.95 -12.21
N SER A 9 -8.04 20.57 -12.33
CA SER A 9 -7.61 21.31 -13.53
C SER A 9 -6.15 20.96 -13.83
N PRO A 10 -5.90 19.94 -14.67
CA PRO A 10 -4.55 19.57 -15.05
C PRO A 10 -3.90 20.62 -15.95
N GLU A 11 -2.58 20.70 -15.93
CA GLU A 11 -1.83 21.45 -16.91
C GLU A 11 -1.91 20.79 -18.30
N THR A 12 -1.64 21.59 -19.35
CA THR A 12 -1.60 21.11 -20.74
C THR A 12 -0.67 19.91 -20.89
N GLY A 13 -1.19 18.84 -21.50
CA GLY A 13 -0.49 17.56 -21.68
C GLY A 13 -0.69 16.56 -20.53
N HIS A 14 -1.41 16.94 -19.46
CA HIS A 14 -1.71 16.09 -18.31
C HIS A 14 -3.21 15.78 -18.15
N GLU A 15 -4.01 16.00 -19.18
CA GLU A 15 -5.47 15.87 -19.17
C GLU A 15 -5.94 14.45 -18.79
N ILE A 16 -5.11 13.42 -19.07
CA ILE A 16 -5.40 12.03 -18.72
C ILE A 16 -5.54 11.80 -17.20
N TYR A 17 -5.04 12.72 -16.38
CA TYR A 17 -5.15 12.64 -14.92
C TYR A 17 -6.34 13.41 -14.35
N GLN A 18 -7.09 14.14 -15.17
CA GLN A 18 -8.24 14.92 -14.71
C GLN A 18 -9.27 14.02 -13.99
N GLY A 19 -9.84 14.50 -12.89
CA GLY A 19 -10.83 13.79 -12.10
C GLY A 19 -10.27 12.65 -11.24
N LYS A 20 -8.96 12.47 -11.18
CA LYS A 20 -8.33 11.39 -10.42
C LYS A 20 -7.82 11.86 -9.06
N LEU A 21 -7.75 10.91 -8.12
CA LEU A 21 -7.05 11.08 -6.85
C LEU A 21 -5.55 11.00 -7.11
N ALA A 22 -4.81 12.05 -6.78
CA ALA A 22 -3.35 12.06 -6.80
C ALA A 22 -2.80 11.54 -5.47
N ILE A 23 -1.97 10.51 -5.54
CA ILE A 23 -1.35 9.83 -4.40
C ILE A 23 0.17 10.04 -4.51
N PRO A 24 0.73 11.03 -3.79
CA PRO A 24 2.15 11.30 -3.86
C PRO A 24 2.96 10.30 -3.03
N TYR A 25 4.10 9.90 -3.56
CA TYR A 25 5.12 9.13 -2.85
C TYR A 25 6.10 10.11 -2.21
N LEU A 26 6.07 10.16 -0.89
CA LEU A 26 6.78 11.14 -0.09
C LEU A 26 8.06 10.55 0.49
N THR A 27 9.13 11.35 0.46
CA THR A 27 10.37 11.13 1.21
C THR A 27 10.69 12.37 2.04
N PRO A 28 11.65 12.33 2.96
CA PRO A 28 12.14 13.53 3.65
C PRO A 28 12.61 14.64 2.69
N SER A 29 13.07 14.27 1.48
CA SER A 29 13.52 15.22 0.44
C SER A 29 12.38 15.77 -0.43
N GLY A 30 11.15 15.28 -0.27
CA GLY A 30 9.98 15.72 -1.03
C GLY A 30 9.25 14.61 -1.76
N VAL A 31 8.46 14.99 -2.77
CA VAL A 31 7.71 14.07 -3.63
C VAL A 31 8.65 13.44 -4.66
N ILE A 32 8.73 12.12 -4.72
CA ILE A 32 9.55 11.39 -5.70
C ILE A 32 8.74 10.82 -6.86
N ASP A 33 7.46 10.54 -6.63
CA ASP A 33 6.53 10.06 -7.65
C ASP A 33 5.08 10.39 -7.27
N ILE A 34 4.15 10.29 -8.23
CA ILE A 34 2.72 10.42 -8.01
C ILE A 34 2.01 9.32 -8.81
N ARG A 35 1.16 8.54 -8.13
CA ARG A 35 0.19 7.68 -8.80
C ARG A 35 -1.17 8.35 -8.78
N PHE A 36 -1.97 8.05 -9.80
CA PHE A 36 -3.32 8.59 -9.95
C PHE A 36 -4.32 7.46 -9.94
N ARG A 37 -5.29 7.53 -9.03
CA ARG A 37 -6.37 6.54 -8.91
C ARG A 37 -7.67 7.09 -9.48
N SER A 38 -8.32 6.32 -10.35
CA SER A 38 -9.70 6.62 -10.78
C SER A 38 -10.64 6.54 -9.59
N LEU A 39 -11.50 7.55 -9.45
CA LEU A 39 -12.56 7.60 -8.43
C LEU A 39 -13.88 7.06 -8.96
N ASN A 40 -14.01 6.94 -10.27
CA ASN A 40 -15.18 6.42 -10.96
C ASN A 40 -14.87 5.04 -11.55
N ASN A 41 -15.90 4.20 -11.66
CA ASN A 41 -15.82 2.94 -12.41
C ASN A 41 -15.97 3.23 -13.93
N ASP A 42 -15.07 4.07 -14.45
CA ASP A 42 -14.93 4.26 -15.89
C ASP A 42 -14.19 3.04 -16.48
N ASN A 43 -14.37 2.78 -17.78
CA ASN A 43 -13.74 1.65 -18.48
C ASN A 43 -12.20 1.79 -18.61
N GLY A 44 -11.58 2.68 -17.87
CA GLY A 44 -10.15 2.93 -17.85
C GLY A 44 -9.41 2.15 -16.75
N PRO A 45 -8.09 2.20 -16.75
CA PRO A 45 -7.30 1.57 -15.70
C PRO A 45 -7.56 2.23 -14.34
N LYS A 46 -7.72 1.39 -13.29
CA LYS A 46 -7.94 1.84 -11.89
C LYS A 46 -6.81 2.78 -11.42
N TYR A 47 -5.59 2.55 -11.90
CA TYR A 47 -4.41 3.36 -11.58
C TYR A 47 -3.66 3.80 -12.84
N LEU A 48 -3.17 5.02 -12.82
CA LEU A 48 -2.23 5.56 -13.80
C LEU A 48 -0.96 6.03 -13.09
N SER A 49 0.17 5.85 -13.74
CA SER A 49 1.46 6.41 -13.35
C SER A 49 1.98 7.31 -14.45
N ARG A 50 2.96 8.16 -14.15
CA ARG A 50 3.64 8.91 -15.20
C ARG A 50 4.41 7.96 -16.12
N PRO A 51 4.64 8.31 -17.39
CA PRO A 51 5.50 7.53 -18.27
C PRO A 51 6.90 7.35 -17.66
N GLY A 52 7.42 6.12 -17.67
CA GLY A 52 8.73 5.79 -17.13
C GLY A 52 8.80 5.74 -15.59
N ALA A 53 7.68 5.81 -14.88
CA ALA A 53 7.64 5.63 -13.43
C ALA A 53 8.18 4.24 -13.02
N THR A 54 8.92 4.22 -11.93
CA THR A 54 9.37 2.98 -11.29
C THR A 54 8.52 2.69 -10.06
N THR A 55 8.47 1.43 -9.65
CA THR A 55 7.76 1.04 -8.43
C THR A 55 8.57 1.43 -7.20
N HIS A 56 7.92 2.07 -6.25
CA HIS A 56 8.49 2.46 -4.96
C HIS A 56 7.69 1.86 -3.82
N ILE A 57 8.32 1.67 -2.66
CA ILE A 57 7.60 1.40 -1.40
C ILE A 57 6.82 2.67 -1.04
N TYR A 58 5.51 2.53 -0.85
CA TYR A 58 4.66 3.62 -0.40
C TYR A 58 4.82 3.85 1.11
N ASN A 59 4.73 5.10 1.55
CA ASN A 59 4.94 5.52 2.94
C ASN A 59 6.30 5.09 3.52
N ILE A 60 7.35 5.19 2.74
CA ILE A 60 8.70 4.72 3.11
C ILE A 60 9.22 5.32 4.42
N SER A 61 8.75 6.51 4.82
CA SER A 61 9.11 7.14 6.08
C SER A 61 8.67 6.34 7.32
N ALA A 62 7.69 5.44 7.19
CA ALA A 62 7.30 4.54 8.27
C ALA A 62 8.44 3.60 8.69
N LEU A 63 9.36 3.28 7.78
CA LEU A 63 10.51 2.41 8.07
C LEU A 63 11.52 3.02 9.07
N THR A 64 11.41 4.32 9.35
CA THR A 64 12.26 5.01 10.34
C THR A 64 11.59 5.18 11.70
N GLN A 65 10.39 4.63 11.87
CA GLN A 65 9.67 4.69 13.14
C GLN A 65 10.20 3.64 14.13
N ASP A 66 10.21 4.00 15.40
CA ASP A 66 10.55 3.07 16.48
C ASP A 66 9.36 2.15 16.77
N SER A 67 9.37 0.97 16.14
CA SER A 67 8.35 -0.06 16.28
C SER A 67 8.97 -1.43 16.00
N SER A 68 8.61 -2.44 16.77
CA SER A 68 9.05 -3.82 16.52
C SER A 68 8.22 -4.52 15.45
N MET A 69 7.02 -4.01 15.15
CA MET A 69 6.10 -4.58 14.18
C MET A 69 5.85 -3.63 13.00
N LEU A 70 5.99 -4.16 11.79
CA LEU A 70 5.63 -3.50 10.54
C LEU A 70 4.40 -4.16 9.93
N VAL A 71 3.47 -3.36 9.43
CA VAL A 71 2.40 -3.82 8.55
C VAL A 71 2.80 -3.54 7.11
N VAL A 72 2.70 -4.53 6.24
CA VAL A 72 2.92 -4.40 4.80
C VAL A 72 1.61 -4.66 4.08
N CYS A 73 1.17 -3.72 3.25
CA CYS A 73 -0.07 -3.79 2.47
C CYS A 73 0.20 -3.90 0.96
N GLU A 74 -0.79 -4.38 0.19
CA GLU A 74 -0.69 -4.49 -1.27
C GLU A 74 -0.84 -3.14 -1.99
N GLY A 75 -1.56 -2.19 -1.39
CA GLY A 75 -1.92 -0.92 -2.03
C GLY A 75 -1.67 0.31 -1.18
N GLU A 76 -1.75 1.47 -1.84
CA GLU A 76 -1.58 2.77 -1.18
C GLU A 76 -2.74 3.07 -0.23
N ILE A 77 -3.98 2.77 -0.64
CA ILE A 77 -5.17 3.04 0.19
C ILE A 77 -5.15 2.16 1.44
N ASP A 78 -4.82 0.90 1.30
CA ASP A 78 -4.70 -0.04 2.42
C ASP A 78 -3.63 0.39 3.42
N THR A 79 -2.51 0.90 2.91
CA THR A 79 -1.44 1.47 3.74
C THR A 79 -1.90 2.72 4.50
N ILE A 80 -2.67 3.59 3.85
CA ILE A 80 -3.24 4.78 4.49
C ILE A 80 -4.16 4.35 5.63
N ILE A 81 -5.04 3.38 5.38
CA ILE A 81 -5.99 2.87 6.37
C ILE A 81 -5.24 2.20 7.53
N ALA A 82 -4.29 1.31 7.25
CA ALA A 82 -3.48 0.68 8.27
C ALA A 82 -2.77 1.71 9.16
N THR A 83 -2.24 2.78 8.54
CA THR A 83 -1.62 3.89 9.29
C THR A 83 -2.64 4.66 10.13
N GLN A 84 -3.86 4.89 9.63
CA GLN A 84 -4.94 5.54 10.39
C GLN A 84 -5.39 4.71 11.59
N VAL A 85 -5.35 3.39 11.46
CA VAL A 85 -5.65 2.45 12.57
C VAL A 85 -4.57 2.48 13.66
N GLY A 86 -3.40 3.05 13.36
CA GLY A 86 -2.28 3.21 14.28
C GLY A 86 -1.11 2.25 14.05
N PHE A 87 -1.10 1.51 12.94
CA PHE A 87 0.02 0.65 12.61
C PHE A 87 1.15 1.44 11.94
N THR A 88 2.38 1.03 12.21
CA THR A 88 3.53 1.39 11.37
C THR A 88 3.40 0.61 10.06
N ALA A 89 3.03 1.29 8.95
CA ALA A 89 2.64 0.59 7.74
C ALA A 89 3.31 1.15 6.49
N VAL A 90 3.67 0.23 5.57
CA VAL A 90 4.15 0.53 4.21
C VAL A 90 3.33 -0.22 3.17
N GLY A 91 3.33 0.28 1.94
CA GLY A 91 2.68 -0.36 0.80
C GLY A 91 3.67 -0.85 -0.24
N LEU A 92 3.39 -2.03 -0.81
CA LEU A 92 4.10 -2.60 -1.96
C LEU A 92 3.13 -2.62 -3.16
N PRO A 93 2.91 -1.49 -3.85
CA PRO A 93 1.84 -1.37 -4.83
C PRO A 93 1.98 -2.33 -6.00
N GLY A 94 1.03 -3.26 -6.08
CA GLY A 94 0.95 -4.32 -7.08
C GLY A 94 1.64 -5.61 -6.65
N ALA A 95 0.86 -6.66 -6.49
CA ALA A 95 1.28 -7.99 -6.04
C ALA A 95 2.48 -8.58 -6.82
N ASN A 96 2.65 -8.17 -8.08
CA ASN A 96 3.77 -8.60 -8.95
C ASN A 96 5.00 -7.67 -8.89
N ASN A 97 5.00 -6.67 -8.01
CA ASN A 97 6.06 -5.65 -7.95
C ASN A 97 7.10 -5.91 -6.86
N TRP A 98 7.07 -7.07 -6.21
CA TRP A 98 8.13 -7.46 -5.30
C TRP A 98 9.50 -7.40 -5.99
N LYS A 99 10.46 -6.77 -5.33
CA LYS A 99 11.85 -6.69 -5.78
C LYS A 99 12.76 -7.37 -4.76
N PRO A 100 13.72 -8.19 -5.19
CA PRO A 100 14.59 -8.91 -4.25
C PRO A 100 15.33 -8.02 -3.24
N TYR A 101 15.58 -6.75 -3.57
CA TYR A 101 16.22 -5.81 -2.64
C TYR A 101 15.26 -5.30 -1.55
N TYR A 102 13.94 -5.49 -1.68
CA TYR A 102 12.99 -5.13 -0.62
C TYR A 102 13.18 -5.98 0.62
N SER A 103 13.60 -7.24 0.47
CA SER A 103 13.92 -8.09 1.62
C SER A 103 14.94 -7.44 2.54
N ARG A 104 16.00 -6.84 1.99
CA ARG A 104 17.03 -6.14 2.78
C ARG A 104 16.50 -4.90 3.51
N VAL A 105 15.48 -4.24 2.96
CA VAL A 105 14.86 -3.06 3.56
C VAL A 105 13.94 -3.45 4.72
N LEU A 106 13.37 -4.66 4.64
CA LEU A 106 12.39 -5.16 5.59
C LEU A 106 12.99 -6.11 6.64
N ASP A 107 14.18 -6.61 6.45
CA ASP A 107 14.85 -7.62 7.29
C ASP A 107 15.11 -7.17 8.76
N GLY A 108 15.13 -5.85 8.99
CA GLY A 108 15.41 -5.28 10.32
C GLY A 108 14.23 -5.31 11.31
N TRP A 109 13.04 -5.78 10.89
CA TRP A 109 11.86 -5.80 11.74
C TRP A 109 11.73 -7.12 12.49
N GLU A 110 11.32 -7.07 13.77
CA GLU A 110 11.07 -8.29 14.54
C GLU A 110 9.89 -9.08 13.99
N LYS A 111 8.85 -8.36 13.52
CA LYS A 111 7.61 -8.95 13.02
C LYS A 111 7.04 -8.14 11.87
N ILE A 112 6.72 -8.80 10.78
CA ILE A 112 6.07 -8.21 9.61
C ILE A 112 4.69 -8.85 9.43
N MET A 113 3.63 -8.08 9.64
CA MET A 113 2.26 -8.49 9.36
C MET A 113 1.95 -8.15 7.90
N LEU A 114 1.88 -9.15 7.04
CA LEU A 114 1.59 -8.97 5.62
C LEU A 114 0.07 -9.02 5.41
N PHE A 115 -0.56 -7.87 5.23
CA PHE A 115 -1.98 -7.76 4.90
C PHE A 115 -2.18 -8.11 3.44
N CYS A 116 -2.84 -9.23 3.21
CA CYS A 116 -3.09 -9.79 1.88
C CYS A 116 -4.56 -9.67 1.55
N ASP A 117 -4.88 -9.18 0.37
CA ASP A 117 -6.24 -9.17 -0.16
C ASP A 117 -6.78 -10.61 -0.24
N GLY A 118 -8.09 -10.76 -0.08
CA GLY A 118 -8.78 -12.05 -0.06
C GLY A 118 -8.92 -12.70 -1.44
N ASP A 119 -7.91 -12.56 -2.29
CA ASP A 119 -7.90 -13.05 -3.67
C ASP A 119 -6.64 -13.88 -3.99
N ASN A 120 -6.51 -14.29 -5.25
CA ASN A 120 -5.35 -15.07 -5.68
C ASN A 120 -4.06 -14.25 -5.74
N ALA A 121 -4.15 -12.94 -6.02
CA ALA A 121 -2.98 -12.06 -6.07
C ALA A 121 -2.35 -11.91 -4.68
N GLY A 122 -3.18 -11.68 -3.64
CA GLY A 122 -2.73 -11.64 -2.26
C GLY A 122 -2.10 -12.95 -1.78
N ARG A 123 -2.65 -14.09 -2.20
CA ARG A 123 -2.06 -15.41 -1.90
C ARG A 123 -0.68 -15.60 -2.54
N GLU A 124 -0.49 -15.19 -3.79
CA GLU A 124 0.80 -15.28 -4.48
C GLU A 124 1.82 -14.29 -3.90
N MET A 125 1.40 -13.09 -3.51
CA MET A 125 2.26 -12.14 -2.81
C MET A 125 2.75 -12.73 -1.48
N ALA A 126 1.85 -13.31 -0.69
CA ALA A 126 2.20 -13.97 0.57
C ALA A 126 3.25 -15.06 0.38
N LYS A 127 3.06 -15.94 -0.60
CA LYS A 127 4.03 -17.00 -0.92
C LYS A 127 5.39 -16.44 -1.35
N THR A 128 5.39 -15.39 -2.14
CA THR A 128 6.62 -14.78 -2.67
C THR A 128 7.43 -14.17 -1.53
N ILE A 129 6.81 -13.37 -0.67
CA ILE A 129 7.50 -12.66 0.40
C ILE A 129 7.93 -13.60 1.52
N SER A 130 7.08 -14.57 1.91
CA SER A 130 7.41 -15.54 2.96
C SER A 130 8.51 -16.55 2.57
N ARG A 131 8.93 -16.61 1.32
CA ARG A 131 10.11 -17.38 0.90
C ARG A 131 11.43 -16.63 1.10
N GLU A 132 11.36 -15.31 1.18
CA GLU A 132 12.55 -14.45 1.28
C GLU A 132 12.77 -13.87 2.67
N LEU A 133 11.74 -13.92 3.54
CA LEU A 133 11.78 -13.36 4.90
C LEU A 133 11.10 -14.33 5.88
N ASP A 134 11.81 -14.73 6.92
CA ASP A 134 11.33 -15.70 7.93
C ASP A 134 10.41 -15.04 8.99
N ASN A 135 10.43 -13.71 9.12
CA ASN A 135 9.68 -12.94 10.12
C ASN A 135 8.35 -12.39 9.58
N VAL A 136 7.85 -12.90 8.44
CA VAL A 136 6.60 -12.49 7.81
C VAL A 136 5.46 -13.39 8.23
N PHE A 137 4.36 -12.76 8.65
CA PHE A 137 3.11 -13.40 9.05
C PHE A 137 1.98 -12.91 8.14
N PRO A 138 1.57 -13.72 7.13
CA PRO A 138 0.45 -13.36 6.27
C PRO A 138 -0.86 -13.28 7.03
N VAL A 139 -1.59 -12.20 6.82
CA VAL A 139 -2.92 -11.93 7.37
C VAL A 139 -3.88 -11.73 6.20
N PHE A 140 -4.63 -12.76 5.88
CA PHE A 140 -5.56 -12.70 4.75
C PHE A 140 -6.85 -11.98 5.14
N MET A 141 -7.28 -11.06 4.29
CA MET A 141 -8.62 -10.49 4.36
C MET A 141 -9.66 -11.55 3.94
N PRO A 142 -10.94 -11.38 4.29
CA PRO A 142 -12.00 -12.29 3.84
C PRO A 142 -12.05 -12.37 2.32
N ASP A 143 -12.62 -13.45 1.79
CA ASP A 143 -12.70 -13.69 0.34
C ASP A 143 -13.26 -12.49 -0.42
N ASN A 144 -12.53 -12.05 -1.45
CA ASN A 144 -12.81 -10.88 -2.30
C ASN A 144 -12.90 -9.54 -1.56
N GLN A 145 -12.30 -9.42 -0.37
CA GLN A 145 -12.18 -8.15 0.36
C GLN A 145 -10.72 -7.70 0.43
N ASP A 146 -10.54 -6.39 0.49
CA ASP A 146 -9.26 -5.74 0.79
C ASP A 146 -9.26 -5.15 2.22
N VAL A 147 -8.18 -4.50 2.62
CA VAL A 147 -8.05 -3.86 3.94
C VAL A 147 -9.08 -2.74 4.12
N ASN A 148 -9.40 -2.01 3.04
CA ASN A 148 -10.41 -0.97 3.07
C ASN A 148 -11.81 -1.53 3.32
N ASP A 149 -12.16 -2.66 2.69
CA ASP A 149 -13.46 -3.32 2.89
C ASP A 149 -13.64 -3.78 4.34
N VAL A 150 -12.60 -4.38 4.91
CA VAL A 150 -12.60 -4.77 6.34
C VAL A 150 -12.72 -3.56 7.24
N PHE A 151 -12.01 -2.47 6.97
CA PHE A 151 -12.13 -1.24 7.74
C PHE A 151 -13.53 -0.63 7.67
N LEU A 152 -14.17 -0.64 6.51
CA LEU A 152 -15.53 -0.11 6.33
C LEU A 152 -16.59 -0.95 7.03
N THR A 153 -16.39 -2.27 7.15
CA THR A 153 -17.36 -3.19 7.73
C THR A 153 -17.14 -3.45 9.22
N GLU A 154 -15.88 -3.56 9.67
CA GLU A 154 -15.53 -3.96 11.03
C GLU A 154 -14.81 -2.84 11.83
N GLY A 155 -14.50 -1.72 11.18
CA GLY A 155 -13.77 -0.61 11.79
C GLY A 155 -12.30 -0.94 12.10
N ALA A 156 -11.65 -0.06 12.84
CA ALA A 156 -10.25 -0.21 13.26
C ALA A 156 -10.01 -1.50 14.06
N ASP A 157 -10.96 -1.89 14.91
CA ASP A 157 -10.84 -3.07 15.77
C ASP A 157 -10.85 -4.37 14.95
N GLY A 158 -11.50 -4.40 13.80
CA GLY A 158 -11.43 -5.51 12.86
C GLY A 158 -10.02 -5.80 12.39
N LEU A 159 -9.26 -4.76 12.05
CA LEU A 159 -7.86 -4.89 11.64
C LEU A 159 -6.94 -5.23 12.82
N ARG A 160 -7.16 -4.61 13.98
CA ARG A 160 -6.36 -4.88 15.19
C ARG A 160 -6.49 -6.33 15.64
N ARG A 161 -7.71 -6.87 15.70
CA ARG A 161 -7.94 -8.29 16.08
C ARG A 161 -7.16 -9.25 15.18
N ARG A 162 -7.01 -8.95 13.89
CA ARG A 162 -6.29 -9.81 12.93
C ARG A 162 -4.79 -9.89 13.17
N VAL A 163 -4.22 -8.90 13.83
CA VAL A 163 -2.79 -8.90 14.20
C VAL A 163 -2.55 -9.28 15.67
N GLY A 164 -3.62 -9.54 16.42
CA GLY A 164 -3.54 -9.88 17.84
C GLY A 164 -3.24 -8.65 18.73
N ALA A 165 -3.70 -7.46 18.32
CA ALA A 165 -3.53 -6.20 19.01
C ALA A 165 -4.87 -5.65 19.53
#